data_e94d48cbe4183e95fef81b59d20aa738
#
_entry.id   e94d48cbe4183e95fef81b59d20aa738
#
_cell.length_a   1.000
_cell.length_b   1.000
_cell.length_c   1.000
_cell.angle_alpha   90.00
_cell.angle_beta   90.00
_cell.angle_gamma   90.00
#
_symmetry.space_group_name_H-M   'P 1'
#
loop_
_entity.id
_entity.type
_entity.pdbx_description
1 polymer ?
#
loop_
_entity_poly.entity_id
_entity_poly.type
_entity_poly.pdbx_seq_one_letter_code
_entity_poly.pdbx_strand_id
1 'polypeptide(L)'
;MEIKHNHIRDALRSWAGEVSQSQVAIKITKAYFDLGLHSPVLQLVEHDDGTVDYAALHNNKQQIFRWLDSDRPRAVHNIEQLLPAILAALPAELRASLIAGNSVEYLATLAMKANQKLISSVLLRAPLSDFDSDCDAWERVYASLQQSVRGLLH
;
A
#
# COMPACT_ATOMS: atom_id res chain seq x y z
N MET A 1 -2.36 -2.71 -17.52
CA MET A 1 -1.94 -1.60 -16.63
C MET A 1 -0.75 -2.05 -15.80
N GLU A 2 0.33 -1.35 -15.92
CA GLU A 2 1.55 -1.68 -15.17
C GLU A 2 1.60 -0.87 -13.88
N ILE A 3 1.73 -1.56 -12.76
CA ILE A 3 1.91 -0.93 -11.45
C ILE A 3 3.37 -1.09 -11.06
N LYS A 4 4.03 0.02 -10.77
CA LYS A 4 5.47 0.02 -10.45
C LYS A 4 5.73 -0.64 -9.10
N HIS A 5 6.83 -1.39 -9.03
CA HIS A 5 7.25 -2.11 -7.83
C HIS A 5 7.36 -1.20 -6.60
N ASN A 6 7.95 -0.01 -6.75
CA ASN A 6 8.08 0.94 -5.64
C ASN A 6 6.72 1.45 -5.14
N HIS A 7 5.72 1.56 -6.00
CA HIS A 7 4.37 1.95 -5.60
C HIS A 7 3.69 0.85 -4.78
N ILE A 8 3.91 -0.42 -5.17
CA ILE A 8 3.42 -1.58 -4.41
C ILE A 8 4.09 -1.61 -3.03
N ARG A 9 5.39 -1.41 -2.99
CA ARG A 9 6.16 -1.31 -1.72
C ARG A 9 5.57 -0.26 -0.80
N ASP A 10 5.35 0.94 -1.29
CA ASP A 10 4.84 2.05 -0.50
C ASP A 10 3.42 1.75 0.03
N ALA A 11 2.55 1.18 -0.79
CA ALA A 11 1.20 0.80 -0.39
C ALA A 11 1.21 -0.26 0.72
N LEU A 12 2.01 -1.31 0.58
CA LEU A 12 2.09 -2.37 1.58
C LEU A 12 2.76 -1.90 2.87
N ARG A 13 3.75 -1.04 2.79
CA ARG A 13 4.36 -0.45 3.99
C ARG A 13 3.41 0.47 4.73
N SER A 14 2.63 1.27 4.00
CA SER A 14 1.60 2.11 4.61
C SER A 14 0.56 1.25 5.33
N TRP A 15 0.10 0.19 4.69
CA TRP A 15 -0.84 -0.75 5.27
C TRP A 15 -0.28 -1.46 6.50
N ALA A 16 0.96 -1.96 6.42
CA ALA A 16 1.65 -2.61 7.53
C ALA A 16 1.84 -1.67 8.73
N GLY A 17 2.01 -0.37 8.49
CA GLY A 17 2.07 0.65 9.54
C GLY A 17 0.74 0.83 10.28
N GLU A 18 -0.38 0.60 9.60
CA GLU A 18 -1.72 0.71 10.19
C GLU A 18 -2.13 -0.54 10.98
N VAL A 19 -1.76 -1.71 10.49
CA VAL A 19 -2.14 -2.99 11.11
C VAL A 19 -0.92 -3.72 11.68
N SER A 20 -0.19 -4.45 10.86
CA SER A 20 1.12 -5.05 11.14
C SER A 20 1.58 -5.80 9.89
N GLN A 21 2.89 -6.14 9.82
CA GLN A 21 3.38 -6.98 8.74
C GLN A 21 2.73 -8.38 8.75
N SER A 22 2.50 -8.93 9.93
CA SER A 22 1.85 -10.24 10.08
C SER A 22 0.41 -10.23 9.53
N GLN A 23 -0.37 -9.19 9.83
CA GLN A 23 -1.74 -9.05 9.33
C GLN A 23 -1.76 -8.89 7.81
N VAL A 24 -0.83 -8.12 7.26
CA VAL A 24 -0.67 -7.98 5.81
C VAL A 24 -0.40 -9.34 5.18
N ALA A 25 0.56 -10.11 5.73
CA ALA A 25 0.92 -11.42 5.22
C ALA A 25 -0.25 -12.41 5.28
N ILE A 26 -1.01 -12.42 6.39
CA ILE A 26 -2.21 -13.29 6.53
C ILE A 26 -3.22 -12.99 5.43
N LYS A 27 -3.54 -11.73 5.23
CA LYS A 27 -4.57 -11.32 4.25
C LYS A 27 -4.14 -11.58 2.81
N ILE A 28 -2.89 -11.33 2.48
CA ILE A 28 -2.36 -11.63 1.15
C ILE A 28 -2.34 -13.14 0.91
N THR A 29 -1.90 -13.93 1.89
CA THR A 29 -1.89 -15.39 1.78
C THR A 29 -3.29 -15.95 1.58
N LYS A 30 -4.27 -15.44 2.32
CA LYS A 30 -5.67 -15.86 2.15
C LYS A 30 -6.17 -15.57 0.73
N ALA A 31 -5.95 -14.36 0.23
CA ALA A 31 -6.33 -13.99 -1.13
C ALA A 31 -5.61 -14.84 -2.18
N TYR A 32 -4.34 -15.14 -1.95
CA TYR A 32 -3.53 -15.99 -2.81
C TYR A 32 -4.18 -17.37 -3.00
N PHE A 33 -4.58 -18.02 -1.92
CA PHE A 33 -5.22 -19.34 -2.00
C PHE A 33 -6.66 -19.24 -2.51
N ASP A 34 -7.41 -18.20 -2.14
CA ASP A 34 -8.79 -17.99 -2.63
C ASP A 34 -8.80 -17.78 -4.15
N LEU A 35 -7.77 -17.16 -4.72
CA LEU A 35 -7.65 -16.94 -6.16
C LEU A 35 -7.03 -18.13 -6.90
N GLY A 36 -6.61 -19.17 -6.19
CA GLY A 36 -6.00 -20.35 -6.79
C GLY A 36 -4.61 -20.08 -7.38
N LEU A 37 -3.87 -19.13 -6.85
CA LEU A 37 -2.51 -18.83 -7.31
C LEU A 37 -1.54 -19.94 -6.87
N HIS A 38 -0.51 -20.16 -7.70
CA HIS A 38 0.51 -21.16 -7.44
C HIS A 38 1.93 -20.58 -7.43
N SER A 39 2.08 -19.34 -7.91
CA SER A 39 3.37 -18.66 -8.01
C SER A 39 3.23 -17.21 -7.53
N PRO A 40 4.19 -16.67 -6.79
CA PRO A 40 5.30 -17.37 -6.15
C PRO A 40 4.78 -18.33 -5.08
N VAL A 41 5.61 -19.28 -4.64
CA VAL A 41 5.14 -20.29 -3.67
C VAL A 41 4.98 -19.66 -2.28
N LEU A 42 3.76 -19.69 -1.75
CA LEU A 42 3.46 -19.34 -0.37
C LEU A 42 2.89 -20.56 0.36
N GLN A 43 3.13 -20.61 1.67
CA GLN A 43 2.64 -21.68 2.53
C GLN A 43 1.24 -21.35 3.05
N LEU A 44 0.40 -22.38 3.22
CA LEU A 44 -0.91 -22.21 3.83
C LEU A 44 -0.74 -21.85 5.31
N VAL A 45 -1.35 -20.74 5.73
CA VAL A 45 -1.23 -20.23 7.09
C VAL A 45 -2.42 -20.62 7.95
N GLU A 46 -3.63 -20.50 7.41
CA GLU A 46 -4.85 -20.86 8.12
C GLU A 46 -5.35 -22.22 7.65
N HIS A 47 -5.59 -23.13 8.58
CA HIS A 47 -6.13 -24.46 8.32
C HIS A 47 -7.66 -24.47 8.44
N ASP A 48 -8.29 -25.51 7.87
CA ASP A 48 -9.76 -25.65 7.86
C ASP A 48 -10.37 -25.71 9.27
N ASP A 49 -9.60 -26.15 10.26
CA ASP A 49 -10.03 -26.21 11.66
C ASP A 49 -9.87 -24.86 12.41
N GLY A 50 -9.47 -23.82 11.71
CA GLY A 50 -9.27 -22.49 12.28
C GLY A 50 -7.92 -22.25 12.96
N THR A 51 -7.04 -23.26 12.99
CA THR A 51 -5.70 -23.11 13.55
C THR A 51 -4.80 -22.32 12.61
N VAL A 52 -3.84 -21.58 13.19
CA VAL A 52 -2.85 -20.78 12.46
C VAL A 52 -1.49 -21.44 12.56
N ASP A 53 -0.85 -21.65 11.41
CA ASP A 53 0.53 -22.13 11.35
C ASP A 53 1.47 -20.91 11.42
N TYR A 54 2.01 -20.65 12.61
CA TYR A 54 2.86 -19.48 12.85
C TYR A 54 4.21 -19.57 12.13
N ALA A 55 4.73 -20.79 11.91
CA ALA A 55 5.97 -20.97 11.14
C ALA A 55 5.75 -20.60 9.68
N ALA A 56 4.63 -21.04 9.08
CA ALA A 56 4.25 -20.70 7.72
C ALA A 56 4.01 -19.18 7.59
N LEU A 57 3.33 -18.58 8.56
CA LEU A 57 3.09 -17.13 8.59
C LEU A 57 4.41 -16.37 8.62
N HIS A 58 5.35 -16.76 9.47
CA HIS A 58 6.66 -16.11 9.57
C HIS A 58 7.41 -16.18 8.24
N ASN A 59 7.41 -17.35 7.62
CA ASN A 59 8.08 -17.56 6.32
C ASN A 59 7.46 -16.71 5.23
N ASN A 60 6.13 -16.70 5.12
CA ASN A 60 5.43 -15.90 4.12
C ASN A 60 5.68 -14.41 4.32
N LYS A 61 5.61 -13.94 5.55
CA LYS A 61 5.88 -12.54 5.90
C LYS A 61 7.30 -12.14 5.49
N GLN A 62 8.29 -12.94 5.85
CA GLN A 62 9.67 -12.66 5.48
C GLN A 62 9.86 -12.63 3.97
N GLN A 63 9.30 -13.58 3.24
CA GLN A 63 9.42 -13.64 1.78
C GLN A 63 8.77 -12.43 1.12
N ILE A 64 7.53 -12.10 1.49
CA ILE A 64 6.79 -10.99 0.88
C ILE A 64 7.55 -9.67 1.08
N PHE A 65 7.95 -9.36 2.30
CA PHE A 65 8.63 -8.10 2.58
C PHE A 65 10.06 -8.05 2.06
N ARG A 66 10.74 -9.20 1.95
CA ARG A 66 12.04 -9.28 1.28
C ARG A 66 11.93 -8.95 -0.21
N TRP A 67 10.93 -9.51 -0.89
CA TRP A 67 10.70 -9.22 -2.31
C TRP A 67 10.30 -7.76 -2.53
N LEU A 68 9.50 -7.19 -1.63
CA LEU A 68 9.14 -5.78 -1.70
C LEU A 68 10.35 -4.86 -1.61
N ASP A 69 11.27 -5.16 -0.72
CA ASP A 69 12.43 -4.31 -0.46
C ASP A 69 13.55 -4.47 -1.49
N SER A 70 13.48 -5.48 -2.33
CA SER A 70 14.49 -5.77 -3.34
C SER A 70 14.06 -5.24 -4.70
N ASP A 71 15.01 -4.64 -5.43
CA ASP A 71 14.82 -4.21 -6.81
C ASP A 71 15.37 -5.23 -7.82
N ARG A 72 15.80 -6.41 -7.35
CA ARG A 72 16.29 -7.47 -8.22
C ARG A 72 15.15 -8.00 -9.09
N PRO A 73 15.44 -8.37 -10.36
CA PRO A 73 14.40 -8.81 -11.30
C PRO A 73 13.53 -9.95 -10.78
N ARG A 74 14.11 -10.91 -10.08
CA ARG A 74 13.36 -12.05 -9.52
C ARG A 74 12.38 -11.61 -8.45
N ALA A 75 12.79 -10.72 -7.54
CA ALA A 75 11.93 -10.19 -6.50
C ALA A 75 10.77 -9.37 -7.10
N VAL A 76 11.07 -8.53 -8.07
CA VAL A 76 10.06 -7.74 -8.80
C VAL A 76 9.06 -8.67 -9.49
N HIS A 77 9.55 -9.72 -10.14
CA HIS A 77 8.70 -10.71 -10.80
C HIS A 77 7.78 -11.44 -9.81
N ASN A 78 8.31 -11.83 -8.66
CA ASN A 78 7.51 -12.50 -7.63
C ASN A 78 6.39 -11.60 -7.11
N ILE A 79 6.65 -10.32 -6.92
CA ILE A 79 5.62 -9.35 -6.51
C ILE A 79 4.60 -9.14 -7.63
N GLU A 80 5.02 -9.09 -8.89
CA GLU A 80 4.10 -9.00 -10.02
C GLU A 80 3.14 -10.19 -10.07
N GLN A 81 3.66 -11.41 -9.85
CA GLN A 81 2.83 -12.60 -9.78
C GLN A 81 1.87 -12.58 -8.59
N LEU A 82 2.27 -11.97 -7.49
CA LEU A 82 1.46 -11.84 -6.28
C LEU A 82 0.46 -10.69 -6.34
N LEU A 83 0.57 -9.81 -7.33
CA LEU A 83 -0.22 -8.59 -7.42
C LEU A 83 -1.75 -8.82 -7.37
N PRO A 84 -2.33 -9.83 -8.05
CA PRO A 84 -3.76 -10.09 -7.91
C PRO A 84 -4.19 -10.33 -6.46
N ALA A 85 -3.41 -11.08 -5.69
CA ALA A 85 -3.68 -11.32 -4.28
C ALA A 85 -3.50 -10.05 -3.44
N ILE A 86 -2.48 -9.25 -3.75
CA ILE A 86 -2.24 -7.97 -3.08
C ILE A 86 -3.43 -7.03 -3.30
N LEU A 87 -3.88 -6.88 -4.54
CA LEU A 87 -5.01 -6.01 -4.86
C LEU A 87 -6.31 -6.49 -4.20
N ALA A 88 -6.54 -7.80 -4.15
CA ALA A 88 -7.72 -8.36 -3.49
C ALA A 88 -7.70 -8.13 -1.98
N ALA A 89 -6.52 -8.15 -1.36
CA ALA A 89 -6.35 -8.04 0.09
C ALA A 89 -6.32 -6.59 0.59
N LEU A 90 -5.84 -5.66 -0.23
CA LEU A 90 -5.66 -4.24 0.16
C LEU A 90 -6.98 -3.59 0.57
N PRO A 91 -6.96 -2.70 1.59
CA PRO A 91 -8.08 -1.80 1.84
C PRO A 91 -8.43 -0.98 0.61
N ALA A 92 -9.73 -0.65 0.48
CA ALA A 92 -10.26 0.01 -0.73
C ALA A 92 -9.52 1.31 -1.09
N GLU A 93 -9.18 2.13 -0.09
CA GLU A 93 -8.47 3.40 -0.31
C GLU A 93 -7.06 3.19 -0.85
N LEU A 94 -6.32 2.25 -0.27
CA LEU A 94 -4.96 1.93 -0.73
C LEU A 94 -4.98 1.29 -2.12
N ARG A 95 -5.98 0.43 -2.38
CA ARG A 95 -6.17 -0.17 -3.70
C ARG A 95 -6.43 0.90 -4.76
N ALA A 96 -7.35 1.82 -4.49
CA ALA A 96 -7.65 2.91 -5.41
C ALA A 96 -6.43 3.78 -5.68
N SER A 97 -5.67 4.11 -4.64
CA SER A 97 -4.43 4.87 -4.76
C SER A 97 -3.40 4.14 -5.62
N LEU A 98 -3.25 2.84 -5.41
CA LEU A 98 -2.27 2.04 -6.14
C LEU A 98 -2.65 1.90 -7.63
N ILE A 99 -3.93 1.68 -7.93
CA ILE A 99 -4.43 1.56 -9.30
C ILE A 99 -4.36 2.90 -10.03
N ALA A 100 -4.74 3.99 -9.37
CA ALA A 100 -4.68 5.33 -9.95
C ALA A 100 -3.23 5.78 -10.17
N GLY A 101 -2.31 5.25 -9.36
CA GLY A 101 -0.91 5.65 -9.42
C GLY A 101 -0.75 7.12 -9.05
N ASN A 102 0.12 7.81 -9.78
CA ASN A 102 0.39 9.23 -9.60
C ASN A 102 -0.29 10.07 -10.70
N SER A 103 -1.51 9.72 -11.09
CA SER A 103 -2.25 10.54 -12.05
C SER A 103 -2.50 11.94 -11.49
N VAL A 104 -2.43 12.95 -12.36
CA VAL A 104 -2.61 14.35 -11.95
C VAL A 104 -3.98 14.57 -11.33
N GLU A 105 -5.02 13.98 -11.92
CA GLU A 105 -6.40 14.11 -11.44
C GLU A 105 -6.57 13.53 -10.04
N TYR A 106 -5.98 12.36 -9.79
CA TYR A 106 -6.03 11.71 -8.47
C TYR A 106 -5.26 12.54 -7.44
N LEU A 107 -4.05 12.99 -7.77
CA LEU A 107 -3.23 13.79 -6.88
C LEU A 107 -3.89 15.15 -6.59
N ALA A 108 -4.55 15.75 -7.57
CA ALA A 108 -5.31 16.98 -7.37
C ALA A 108 -6.45 16.77 -6.38
N THR A 109 -7.17 15.65 -6.47
CA THR A 109 -8.22 15.30 -5.51
C THR A 109 -7.67 15.15 -4.10
N LEU A 110 -6.54 14.48 -3.93
CA LEU A 110 -5.88 14.34 -2.63
C LEU A 110 -5.43 15.69 -2.08
N ALA A 111 -4.91 16.57 -2.93
CA ALA A 111 -4.50 17.92 -2.52
C ALA A 111 -5.69 18.73 -2.03
N MET A 112 -6.83 18.65 -2.70
CA MET A 112 -8.06 19.31 -2.26
C MET A 112 -8.52 18.81 -0.89
N LYS A 113 -8.51 17.50 -0.67
CA LYS A 113 -8.89 16.91 0.62
C LYS A 113 -7.92 17.32 1.74
N ALA A 114 -6.62 17.30 1.48
CA ALA A 114 -5.60 17.69 2.45
C ALA A 114 -5.74 19.17 2.82
N ASN A 115 -5.99 20.04 1.85
CA ASN A 115 -6.22 21.46 2.06
C ASN A 115 -7.47 21.72 2.90
N GLN A 116 -8.57 21.03 2.58
CA GLN A 116 -9.81 21.13 3.32
C GLN A 116 -9.65 20.72 4.78
N LYS A 117 -8.93 19.64 5.02
CA LYS A 117 -8.64 19.14 6.37
C LYS A 117 -7.79 20.15 7.16
N LEU A 118 -6.77 20.73 6.52
CA LEU A 118 -5.92 21.75 7.13
C LEU A 118 -6.72 22.97 7.55
N ILE A 119 -7.57 23.48 6.66
CA ILE A 119 -8.40 24.64 6.93
C ILE A 119 -9.41 24.34 8.05
N SER A 120 -10.02 23.16 8.04
CA SER A 120 -10.95 22.73 9.08
C SER A 120 -10.27 22.68 10.45
N SER A 121 -9.02 22.21 10.53
CA SER A 121 -8.23 22.19 11.76
C SER A 121 -8.04 23.58 12.34
N VAL A 122 -7.78 24.58 11.50
CA VAL A 122 -7.64 25.97 11.92
C VAL A 122 -8.97 26.52 12.43
N LEU A 123 -10.04 26.32 11.68
CA LEU A 123 -11.37 26.86 12.02
C LEU A 123 -11.98 26.24 13.27
N LEU A 124 -11.71 24.95 13.50
CA LEU A 124 -12.19 24.22 14.66
C LEU A 124 -11.25 24.32 15.87
N ARG A 125 -10.15 25.09 15.76
CA ARG A 125 -9.15 25.25 16.82
C ARG A 125 -8.62 23.93 17.33
N ALA A 126 -8.28 23.02 16.38
CA ALA A 126 -7.68 21.73 16.71
C ALA A 126 -6.36 21.89 17.44
N PRO A 127 -5.91 20.88 18.24
CA PRO A 127 -4.59 20.93 18.87
C PRO A 127 -3.47 21.17 17.87
N LEU A 128 -2.41 21.84 18.30
CA LEU A 128 -1.27 22.17 17.44
C LEU A 128 -0.66 20.93 16.79
N SER A 129 -0.59 19.81 17.51
CA SER A 129 -0.09 18.55 16.97
C SER A 129 -0.90 18.06 15.78
N ASP A 130 -2.23 18.20 15.81
CA ASP A 130 -3.11 17.83 14.69
C ASP A 130 -2.90 18.76 13.50
N PHE A 131 -2.77 20.05 13.76
CA PHE A 131 -2.49 21.05 12.73
C PHE A 131 -1.15 20.77 12.04
N ASP A 132 -0.09 20.47 12.81
CA ASP A 132 1.22 20.16 12.26
C ASP A 132 1.19 18.89 11.42
N SER A 133 0.47 17.85 11.89
CA SER A 133 0.27 16.61 11.15
C SER A 133 -0.45 16.86 9.81
N ASP A 134 -1.48 17.71 9.81
CA ASP A 134 -2.22 18.07 8.61
C ASP A 134 -1.37 18.89 7.63
N CYS A 135 -0.49 19.76 8.14
CA CYS A 135 0.48 20.50 7.31
C CYS A 135 1.45 19.53 6.62
N ASP A 136 1.99 18.56 7.35
CA ASP A 136 2.91 17.57 6.80
C ASP A 136 2.25 16.74 5.70
N ALA A 137 1.01 16.32 5.92
CA ALA A 137 0.24 15.58 4.93
C ALA A 137 0.00 16.41 3.67
N TRP A 138 -0.37 17.68 3.84
CA TRP A 138 -0.57 18.61 2.73
C TRP A 138 0.70 18.82 1.91
N GLU A 139 1.84 19.03 2.57
CA GLU A 139 3.13 19.24 1.92
C GLU A 139 3.53 18.03 1.06
N ARG A 140 3.33 16.81 1.58
CA ARG A 140 3.65 15.58 0.84
C ARG A 140 2.80 15.44 -0.42
N VAL A 141 1.48 15.65 -0.32
CA VAL A 141 0.58 15.56 -1.45
C VAL A 141 0.89 16.63 -2.49
N TYR A 142 1.13 17.84 -2.04
CA TYR A 142 1.46 18.97 -2.91
C TYR A 142 2.75 18.75 -3.68
N ALA A 143 3.78 18.22 -3.02
CA ALA A 143 5.05 17.89 -3.67
C ALA A 143 4.87 16.83 -4.76
N SER A 144 4.08 15.79 -4.50
CA SER A 144 3.76 14.75 -5.48
C SER A 144 2.99 15.32 -6.68
N LEU A 145 2.04 16.21 -6.42
CA LEU A 145 1.27 16.88 -7.48
C LEU A 145 2.17 17.75 -8.35
N GLN A 146 3.06 18.54 -7.75
CA GLN A 146 4.03 19.36 -8.48
C GLN A 146 4.90 18.51 -9.40
N GLN A 147 5.42 17.40 -8.91
CA GLN A 147 6.25 16.50 -9.70
C GLN A 147 5.48 15.91 -10.87
N SER A 148 4.24 15.50 -10.65
CA SER A 148 3.39 14.92 -11.68
C SER A 148 3.08 15.92 -12.79
N VAL A 149 2.76 17.17 -12.43
CA VAL A 149 2.49 18.24 -13.39
C VAL A 149 3.74 18.59 -14.19
N ARG A 150 4.90 18.70 -13.52
CA ARG A 150 6.18 18.96 -14.22
C ARG A 150 6.52 17.87 -15.22
N GLY A 151 6.26 16.60 -14.86
CA GLY A 151 6.46 15.48 -15.76
C GLY A 151 5.62 15.55 -17.03
N LEU A 152 4.41 16.11 -16.95
CA LEU A 152 3.55 16.27 -18.12
C LEU A 152 3.98 17.41 -19.05
N LEU A 153 4.69 18.41 -18.52
CA LEU A 153 5.12 19.58 -19.29
C LEU A 153 6.46 19.37 -19.98
N HIS A 154 7.08 18.25 -19.78
CA HIS A 154 8.31 17.82 -20.43
C HIS A 154 8.02 16.67 -21.39
#